data_bc03d9f78fcd4301167130ff4fe82f87
#
_entry.id   bc03d9f78fcd4301167130ff4fe82f87
#
_cell.length_a   1.000
_cell.length_b   1.000
_cell.length_c   1.000
_cell.angle_alpha   90.00
_cell.angle_beta   90.00
_cell.angle_gamma   90.00
#
_symmetry.space_group_name_H-M   'P 1'
#
loop_
_entity.id
_entity.type
_entity.pdbx_description
1 polymer ?
#
loop_
_entity_poly.entity_id
_entity_poly.type
_entity_poly.pdbx_seq_one_letter_code
_entity_poly.pdbx_strand_id
1 'polypeptide(L)'
;MPTYDWSKFTRKININASVEAIYDAWTIPLQLERWFLREATFKRSNGTLREKFLHLHKGDTYHWLWHGYPDTIVEKGEVLQANEKDKLQFSFTAGGIVTVDIGEALGETIVMLTQEKIPTDEKGKSNYHIGCLTGWTFYLANLKSILEGGVDLRNKNTTLVNMVNS
;
A
#
# COMPACT_ATOMS: atom_id res chain seq x y z
N MET A 1 -18.73 -20.17 -18.60
CA MET A 1 -18.39 -19.57 -17.30
C MET A 1 -17.15 -18.69 -17.48
N PRO A 2 -17.20 -17.43 -17.10
CA PRO A 2 -15.98 -16.63 -17.08
C PRO A 2 -14.98 -17.25 -16.11
N THR A 3 -13.75 -17.42 -16.56
CA THR A 3 -12.65 -17.87 -15.71
C THR A 3 -12.24 -16.72 -14.79
N TYR A 4 -11.85 -17.04 -13.55
CA TYR A 4 -11.36 -16.06 -12.62
C TYR A 4 -10.08 -15.38 -13.15
N ASP A 5 -10.02 -14.03 -13.08
CA ASP A 5 -8.87 -13.28 -13.55
C ASP A 5 -7.79 -13.20 -12.46
N TRP A 6 -6.79 -14.05 -12.55
CA TRP A 6 -5.66 -14.10 -11.63
C TRP A 6 -4.65 -12.96 -11.83
N SER A 7 -4.78 -12.20 -12.92
CA SER A 7 -3.82 -11.12 -13.22
C SER A 7 -4.08 -9.83 -12.45
N LYS A 8 -5.24 -9.70 -11.79
CA LYS A 8 -5.61 -8.51 -11.03
C LYS A 8 -6.63 -8.81 -9.94
N PHE A 9 -6.70 -7.90 -8.98
CA PHE A 9 -7.78 -7.83 -8.00
C PHE A 9 -8.05 -6.39 -7.59
N THR A 10 -9.22 -6.14 -7.04
CA THR A 10 -9.62 -4.85 -6.47
C THR A 10 -10.17 -5.07 -5.06
N ARG A 11 -9.81 -4.17 -4.12
CA ARG A 11 -10.38 -4.08 -2.79
C ARG A 11 -10.88 -2.68 -2.52
N LYS A 12 -12.03 -2.58 -1.89
CA LYS A 12 -12.63 -1.30 -1.48
C LYS A 12 -12.89 -1.31 0.00
N ILE A 13 -12.70 -0.16 0.63
CA ILE A 13 -13.04 0.05 2.03
C ILE A 13 -13.55 1.49 2.20
N ASN A 14 -14.59 1.68 3.00
CA ASN A 14 -15.02 2.99 3.41
C ASN A 14 -14.26 3.42 4.67
N ILE A 15 -13.83 4.66 4.72
CA ILE A 15 -13.11 5.23 5.86
C ILE A 15 -13.74 6.56 6.23
N ASN A 16 -14.09 6.75 7.50
CA ASN A 16 -14.60 8.00 8.02
C ASN A 16 -13.46 9.02 8.20
N ALA A 17 -12.96 9.52 7.10
CA ALA A 17 -11.92 10.54 7.02
C ALA A 17 -12.08 11.29 5.70
N SER A 18 -11.50 12.49 5.59
CA SER A 18 -11.52 13.25 4.34
C SER A 18 -10.64 12.59 3.27
N VAL A 19 -10.94 12.86 2.01
CA VAL A 19 -10.10 12.46 0.87
C VAL A 19 -8.66 12.92 1.07
N GLU A 20 -8.47 14.16 1.53
CA GLU A 20 -7.15 14.74 1.82
C GLU A 20 -6.40 13.93 2.88
N ALA A 21 -7.03 13.63 4.02
CA ALA A 21 -6.40 12.87 5.11
C ALA A 21 -5.99 11.46 4.66
N ILE A 22 -6.81 10.81 3.82
CA ILE A 22 -6.47 9.50 3.26
C ILE A 22 -5.34 9.62 2.25
N TYR A 23 -5.36 10.63 1.39
CA TYR A 23 -4.29 10.87 0.43
C TYR A 23 -2.95 11.14 1.13
N ASP A 24 -2.96 11.94 2.20
CA ASP A 24 -1.79 12.18 3.03
C ASP A 24 -1.24 10.87 3.63
N ALA A 25 -2.12 10.01 4.12
CA ALA A 25 -1.75 8.71 4.69
C ALA A 25 -1.02 7.80 3.68
N TRP A 26 -1.35 7.91 2.40
CA TRP A 26 -0.72 7.15 1.32
C TRP A 26 0.53 7.81 0.72
N THR A 27 0.68 9.12 0.84
CA THR A 27 1.66 9.87 0.05
C THR A 27 2.70 10.62 0.88
N ILE A 28 2.57 10.68 2.19
CA ILE A 28 3.58 11.24 3.08
C ILE A 28 4.31 10.07 3.78
N PRO A 29 5.64 9.92 3.60
CA PRO A 29 6.38 8.77 4.15
C PRO A 29 6.15 8.54 5.65
N LEU A 30 6.16 9.58 6.49
CA LEU A 30 5.85 9.45 7.91
C LEU A 30 4.43 8.91 8.16
N GLN A 31 3.47 9.25 7.31
CA GLN A 31 2.12 8.74 7.42
C GLN A 31 2.03 7.26 7.01
N LEU A 32 2.77 6.85 5.96
CA LEU A 32 2.88 5.43 5.57
C LEU A 32 3.43 4.57 6.71
N GLU A 33 4.37 5.08 7.49
CA GLU A 33 4.94 4.39 8.65
C GLU A 33 3.92 4.21 9.80
N ARG A 34 2.87 5.01 9.85
CA ARG A 34 1.84 4.92 10.90
C ARG A 34 0.91 3.71 10.74
N TRP A 35 0.70 3.23 9.50
CA TRP A 35 -0.31 2.19 9.27
C TRP A 35 0.16 1.03 8.39
N PHE A 36 1.19 1.24 7.57
CA PHE A 36 1.60 0.28 6.54
C PHE A 36 3.02 -0.25 6.77
N LEU A 37 4.00 0.61 6.87
CA LEU A 37 5.41 0.25 6.83
C LEU A 37 6.10 0.47 8.18
N ARG A 38 7.19 -0.27 8.41
CA ARG A 38 8.13 0.01 9.48
C ARG A 38 9.03 1.20 9.09
N GLU A 39 9.45 1.24 7.83
CA GLU A 39 10.25 2.33 7.27
C GLU A 39 9.89 2.56 5.81
N ALA A 40 9.63 3.82 5.46
CA ALA A 40 9.32 4.28 4.11
C ALA A 40 10.37 5.30 3.68
N THR A 41 11.31 4.88 2.84
CA THR A 41 12.35 5.76 2.27
C THR A 41 12.07 6.02 0.81
N PHE A 42 12.10 7.28 0.40
CA PHE A 42 11.91 7.70 -0.99
C PHE A 42 13.07 8.54 -1.47
N LYS A 43 13.43 8.38 -2.73
CA LYS A 43 14.41 9.20 -3.43
C LYS A 43 13.75 9.88 -4.63
N ARG A 44 14.04 11.15 -4.81
CA ARG A 44 13.64 11.91 -6.01
C ARG A 44 14.32 11.35 -7.24
N SER A 45 13.84 11.70 -8.42
CA SER A 45 14.42 11.28 -9.72
C SER A 45 15.89 11.67 -9.87
N ASN A 46 16.35 12.73 -9.18
CA ASN A 46 17.76 13.13 -9.14
C ASN A 46 18.62 12.34 -8.12
N GLY A 47 18.04 11.35 -7.44
CA GLY A 47 18.73 10.50 -6.45
C GLY A 47 18.80 11.06 -5.04
N THR A 48 18.32 12.29 -4.78
CA THR A 48 18.33 12.87 -3.42
C THR A 48 17.18 12.29 -2.60
N LEU A 49 17.39 12.13 -1.29
CA LEU A 49 16.35 11.70 -0.37
C LEU A 49 15.20 12.71 -0.32
N ARG A 50 13.97 12.18 -0.32
CA ARG A 50 12.80 13.00 -0.03
C ARG A 50 12.62 13.09 1.47
N GLU A 51 12.31 14.28 1.95
CA GLU A 51 11.99 14.52 3.36
C GLU A 51 10.70 13.76 3.74
N LYS A 52 10.72 13.13 4.91
CA LYS A 52 9.64 12.20 5.32
C LYS A 52 8.29 12.88 5.56
N PHE A 53 8.24 14.20 5.68
CA PHE A 53 7.00 14.98 5.88
C PHE A 53 6.43 15.59 4.61
N LEU A 54 7.07 15.38 3.46
CA LEU A 54 6.62 15.88 2.16
C LEU A 54 5.94 14.77 1.35
N HIS A 55 4.96 15.16 0.53
CA HIS A 55 4.31 14.25 -0.40
C HIS A 55 5.30 13.64 -1.40
N LEU A 56 5.06 12.39 -1.77
CA LEU A 56 5.74 11.76 -2.90
C LEU A 56 5.28 12.40 -4.21
N HIS A 57 6.15 12.23 -5.22
CA HIS A 57 5.86 12.68 -6.58
C HIS A 57 6.13 11.55 -7.57
N LYS A 58 5.52 11.66 -8.74
CA LYS A 58 5.83 10.78 -9.86
C LYS A 58 7.33 10.79 -10.14
N GLY A 59 7.90 9.59 -10.34
CA GLY A 59 9.33 9.39 -10.56
C GLY A 59 10.15 9.18 -9.29
N ASP A 60 9.56 9.34 -8.11
CA ASP A 60 10.23 8.96 -6.87
C ASP A 60 10.41 7.44 -6.83
N THR A 61 11.56 6.98 -6.38
CA THR A 61 11.81 5.56 -6.12
C THR A 61 11.71 5.29 -4.63
N TYR A 62 11.31 4.07 -4.28
CA TYR A 62 11.11 3.73 -2.89
C TYR A 62 11.87 2.49 -2.45
N HIS A 63 12.12 2.44 -1.14
CA HIS A 63 12.70 1.34 -0.39
C HIS A 63 11.87 1.19 0.89
N TRP A 64 11.17 0.06 1.02
CA TRP A 64 10.22 -0.20 2.10
C TRP A 64 10.63 -1.39 2.94
N LEU A 65 10.49 -1.23 4.26
CA LEU A 65 10.65 -2.28 5.26
C LEU A 65 9.34 -2.45 6.03
N TRP A 66 9.01 -3.69 6.40
CA TRP A 66 7.80 -4.00 7.14
C TRP A 66 8.08 -4.43 8.58
N HIS A 67 7.12 -4.21 9.47
CA HIS A 67 7.11 -4.88 10.76
C HIS A 67 6.93 -6.38 10.55
N GLY A 68 7.57 -7.20 11.39
CA GLY A 68 7.48 -8.66 11.33
C GLY A 68 8.47 -9.32 10.37
N TYR A 69 9.26 -8.52 9.62
CA TYR A 69 10.27 -9.02 8.69
C TYR A 69 11.65 -8.42 8.98
N PRO A 70 12.73 -9.18 8.72
CA PRO A 70 14.09 -8.66 8.84
C PRO A 70 14.39 -7.63 7.75
N ASP A 71 15.45 -6.84 7.95
CA ASP A 71 15.89 -5.80 7.01
C ASP A 71 16.32 -6.33 5.64
N THR A 72 16.54 -7.64 5.53
CA THR A 72 16.84 -8.31 4.26
C THR A 72 15.60 -8.47 3.36
N ILE A 73 14.41 -8.38 3.92
CA ILE A 73 13.14 -8.40 3.16
C ILE A 73 12.75 -6.96 2.85
N VAL A 74 13.00 -6.58 1.63
CA VAL A 74 12.84 -5.21 1.13
C VAL A 74 11.95 -5.22 -0.10
N GLU A 75 11.03 -4.26 -0.18
CA GLU A 75 10.33 -3.95 -1.43
C GLU A 75 10.90 -2.66 -2.02
N LYS A 76 11.13 -2.67 -3.33
CA LYS A 76 11.63 -1.52 -4.08
C LYS A 76 10.74 -1.29 -5.29
N GLY A 77 10.54 -0.04 -5.63
CA GLY A 77 9.74 0.32 -6.79
C GLY A 77 9.78 1.82 -7.08
N GLU A 78 8.83 2.25 -7.89
CA GLU A 78 8.75 3.62 -8.37
C GLU A 78 7.31 4.12 -8.30
N VAL A 79 7.14 5.40 -7.98
CA VAL A 79 5.87 6.11 -8.04
C VAL A 79 5.59 6.46 -9.50
N LEU A 80 4.56 5.84 -10.07
CA LEU A 80 4.17 5.99 -11.48
C LEU A 80 3.23 7.18 -11.69
N GLN A 81 2.39 7.48 -10.71
CA GLN A 81 1.46 8.59 -10.72
C GLN A 81 1.15 9.06 -9.31
N ALA A 82 1.13 10.38 -9.11
CA ALA A 82 0.64 11.03 -7.89
C ALA A 82 0.05 12.38 -8.31
N ASN A 83 -1.27 12.55 -8.18
CA ASN A 83 -1.96 13.73 -8.71
C ASN A 83 -2.21 14.81 -7.66
N GLU A 84 -1.64 14.67 -6.47
CA GLU A 84 -1.76 15.61 -5.34
C GLU A 84 -3.21 15.81 -4.85
N LYS A 85 -4.08 14.85 -5.14
CA LYS A 85 -5.51 14.97 -4.81
C LYS A 85 -6.12 13.65 -4.31
N ASP A 86 -6.22 12.66 -5.18
CA ASP A 86 -7.05 11.48 -4.93
C ASP A 86 -6.54 10.20 -5.60
N LYS A 87 -5.41 10.27 -6.30
CA LYS A 87 -4.85 9.10 -7.02
C LYS A 87 -3.36 8.95 -6.81
N LEU A 88 -2.96 7.72 -6.47
CA LEU A 88 -1.58 7.26 -6.38
C LEU A 88 -1.44 5.96 -7.17
N GLN A 89 -0.35 5.83 -7.94
CA GLN A 89 -0.01 4.58 -8.61
C GLN A 89 1.49 4.33 -8.44
N PHE A 90 1.84 3.09 -8.16
CA PHE A 90 3.25 2.68 -8.00
C PHE A 90 3.47 1.26 -8.52
N SER A 91 4.70 1.00 -8.97
CA SER A 91 5.12 -0.36 -9.28
C SER A 91 5.23 -1.16 -7.98
N PHE A 92 4.91 -2.43 -8.05
CA PHE A 92 4.92 -3.30 -6.88
C PHE A 92 5.34 -4.70 -7.29
N THR A 93 5.73 -5.50 -6.35
CA THR A 93 6.34 -6.82 -6.49
C THR A 93 6.05 -7.58 -7.79
N ALA A 94 7.05 -8.27 -8.33
CA ALA A 94 6.95 -9.09 -9.55
C ALA A 94 6.44 -8.35 -10.81
N GLY A 95 6.74 -7.05 -10.92
CA GLY A 95 6.30 -6.23 -12.06
C GLY A 95 4.83 -5.80 -12.01
N GLY A 96 4.16 -6.02 -10.88
CA GLY A 96 2.80 -5.56 -10.65
C GLY A 96 2.68 -4.05 -10.57
N ILE A 97 1.46 -3.55 -10.70
CA ILE A 97 1.12 -2.14 -10.54
C ILE A 97 -0.02 -2.04 -9.54
N VAL A 98 0.14 -1.17 -8.55
CA VAL A 98 -0.90 -0.85 -7.59
C VAL A 98 -1.42 0.55 -7.86
N THR A 99 -2.73 0.67 -7.96
CA THR A 99 -3.44 1.96 -8.09
C THR A 99 -4.35 2.14 -6.89
N VAL A 100 -4.23 3.29 -6.25
CA VAL A 100 -5.10 3.72 -5.16
C VAL A 100 -5.92 4.90 -5.66
N ASP A 101 -7.23 4.73 -5.69
CA ASP A 101 -8.20 5.77 -6.01
C ASP A 101 -9.02 6.09 -4.75
N ILE A 102 -9.16 7.37 -4.43
CA ILE A 102 -9.92 7.83 -3.26
C ILE A 102 -11.09 8.66 -3.78
N GLY A 103 -12.30 8.34 -3.37
CA GLY A 103 -13.47 9.03 -3.85
C GLY A 103 -14.60 9.05 -2.83
N GLU A 104 -15.68 9.72 -3.16
CA GLU A 104 -16.88 9.79 -2.35
C GLU A 104 -18.06 9.13 -3.07
N ALA A 105 -18.82 8.33 -2.33
CA ALA A 105 -20.02 7.70 -2.83
C ALA A 105 -21.03 7.54 -1.68
N LEU A 106 -22.28 7.96 -1.92
CA LEU A 106 -23.38 7.82 -0.95
C LEU A 106 -23.07 8.44 0.43
N GLY A 107 -22.31 9.55 0.44
CA GLY A 107 -21.92 10.23 1.68
C GLY A 107 -20.74 9.59 2.43
N GLU A 108 -20.11 8.59 1.84
CA GLU A 108 -18.96 7.88 2.40
C GLU A 108 -17.69 8.17 1.58
N THR A 109 -16.54 8.22 2.25
CA THR A 109 -15.24 8.25 1.55
C THR A 109 -14.78 6.82 1.33
N ILE A 110 -14.45 6.48 0.09
CA ILE A 110 -14.10 5.12 -0.33
C ILE A 110 -12.68 5.10 -0.87
N VAL A 111 -11.87 4.20 -0.35
CA VAL A 111 -10.56 3.85 -0.90
C VAL A 111 -10.71 2.61 -1.76
N MET A 112 -10.29 2.71 -3.02
CA MET A 112 -10.24 1.59 -3.94
C MET A 112 -8.79 1.29 -4.30
N LEU A 113 -8.32 0.10 -3.97
CA LEU A 113 -7.00 -0.38 -4.34
C LEU A 113 -7.13 -1.47 -5.40
N THR A 114 -6.44 -1.29 -6.51
CA THR A 114 -6.35 -2.29 -7.58
C THR A 114 -4.88 -2.67 -7.76
N GLN A 115 -4.58 -3.97 -7.70
CA GLN A 115 -3.30 -4.50 -8.13
C GLN A 115 -3.49 -5.29 -9.41
N GLU A 116 -2.67 -4.98 -10.42
CA GLU A 116 -2.74 -5.59 -11.75
C GLU A 116 -1.36 -6.01 -12.25
N LYS A 117 -1.31 -6.67 -13.42
CA LYS A 117 -0.11 -7.27 -14.01
C LYS A 117 0.54 -8.31 -13.09
N ILE A 118 -0.28 -9.05 -12.36
CA ILE A 118 0.18 -10.15 -11.51
C ILE A 118 0.50 -11.35 -12.41
N PRO A 119 1.67 -12.00 -12.26
CA PRO A 119 1.96 -13.23 -12.98
C PRO A 119 0.90 -14.31 -12.70
N THR A 120 0.52 -15.05 -13.74
CA THR A 120 -0.59 -16.03 -13.65
C THR A 120 -0.12 -17.49 -13.60
N ASP A 121 1.18 -17.73 -13.45
CA ASP A 121 1.72 -19.03 -13.12
C ASP A 121 1.37 -19.41 -11.68
N GLU A 122 1.67 -20.62 -11.25
CA GLU A 122 1.29 -21.12 -9.92
C GLU A 122 1.92 -20.29 -8.79
N LYS A 123 3.17 -19.82 -8.97
CA LYS A 123 3.83 -18.92 -8.03
C LYS A 123 3.15 -17.54 -8.00
N GLY A 124 2.78 -17.01 -9.15
CA GLY A 124 2.06 -15.74 -9.27
C GLY A 124 0.72 -15.78 -8.57
N LYS A 125 -0.05 -16.84 -8.78
CA LYS A 125 -1.35 -17.03 -8.13
C LYS A 125 -1.22 -17.14 -6.61
N SER A 126 -0.31 -17.95 -6.11
CA SER A 126 -0.16 -18.20 -4.66
C SER A 126 0.50 -17.03 -3.93
N ASN A 127 1.65 -16.57 -4.41
CA ASN A 127 2.46 -15.59 -3.67
C ASN A 127 2.03 -14.15 -3.94
N TYR A 128 1.69 -13.83 -5.18
CA TYR A 128 1.40 -12.44 -5.56
C TYR A 128 -0.09 -12.13 -5.64
N HIS A 129 -0.91 -13.03 -6.15
CA HIS A 129 -2.35 -12.79 -6.13
C HIS A 129 -2.93 -13.02 -4.73
N ILE A 130 -2.87 -14.23 -4.21
CA ILE A 130 -3.45 -14.57 -2.89
C ILE A 130 -2.70 -13.82 -1.78
N GLY A 131 -1.38 -13.85 -1.80
CA GLY A 131 -0.56 -13.21 -0.77
C GLY A 131 -0.76 -11.70 -0.71
N CYS A 132 -0.70 -10.99 -1.84
CA CYS A 132 -0.91 -9.54 -1.86
C CYS A 132 -2.38 -9.17 -1.57
N LEU A 133 -3.34 -9.94 -2.06
CA LEU A 133 -4.76 -9.74 -1.75
C LEU A 133 -5.01 -9.80 -0.25
N THR A 134 -4.45 -10.80 0.42
CA THR A 134 -4.53 -10.98 1.87
C THR A 134 -3.85 -9.82 2.60
N GLY A 135 -2.63 -9.48 2.19
CA GLY A 135 -1.86 -8.37 2.78
C GLY A 135 -2.57 -7.02 2.64
N TRP A 136 -3.02 -6.68 1.45
CA TRP A 136 -3.73 -5.42 1.23
C TRP A 136 -5.05 -5.34 2.00
N THR A 137 -5.80 -6.44 2.10
CA THR A 137 -7.03 -6.50 2.89
C THR A 137 -6.74 -6.15 4.35
N PHE A 138 -5.69 -6.72 4.92
CA PHE A 138 -5.26 -6.41 6.28
C PHE A 138 -4.83 -4.94 6.44
N TYR A 139 -3.96 -4.45 5.56
CA TYR A 139 -3.43 -3.09 5.66
C TYR A 139 -4.49 -2.02 5.42
N LEU A 140 -5.45 -2.25 4.54
CA LEU A 140 -6.60 -1.34 4.39
C LEU A 140 -7.45 -1.29 5.67
N ALA A 141 -7.65 -2.43 6.34
CA ALA A 141 -8.32 -2.46 7.64
C ALA A 141 -7.53 -1.68 8.70
N ASN A 142 -6.19 -1.80 8.71
CA ASN A 142 -5.35 -1.04 9.62
C ASN A 142 -5.39 0.48 9.33
N LEU A 143 -5.37 0.87 8.06
CA LEU A 143 -5.53 2.27 7.65
C LEU A 143 -6.84 2.85 8.19
N LYS A 144 -7.95 2.11 8.02
CA LYS A 144 -9.25 2.50 8.58
C LYS A 144 -9.19 2.64 10.10
N SER A 145 -8.60 1.67 10.80
CA SER A 145 -8.46 1.72 12.25
C SER A 145 -7.69 2.97 12.69
N ILE A 146 -6.54 3.24 12.10
CA ILE A 146 -5.71 4.39 12.45
C ILE A 146 -6.43 5.73 12.17
N LEU A 147 -7.05 5.88 11.01
CA LEU A 147 -7.69 7.14 10.62
C LEU A 147 -9.00 7.39 11.38
N GLU A 148 -9.65 6.36 11.89
CA GLU A 148 -10.88 6.48 12.69
C GLU A 148 -10.58 6.52 14.21
N GLY A 149 -9.32 6.69 14.61
CA GLY A 149 -8.91 6.84 16.02
C GLY A 149 -8.79 5.52 16.78
N GLY A 150 -8.72 4.41 16.06
CA GLY A 150 -8.52 3.08 16.63
C GLY A 150 -7.05 2.74 16.86
N VAL A 151 -6.79 1.46 17.11
CA VAL A 151 -5.45 0.94 17.41
C VAL A 151 -4.71 0.52 16.13
N ASP A 152 -3.39 0.47 16.23
CA ASP A 152 -2.53 -0.13 15.22
C ASP A 152 -2.61 -1.66 15.33
N LEU A 153 -3.11 -2.31 14.29
CA LEU A 153 -3.37 -3.75 14.26
C LEU A 153 -2.11 -4.57 13.94
N ARG A 154 -1.00 -3.92 13.54
CA ARG A 154 0.22 -4.62 13.11
C ARG A 154 0.92 -5.32 14.26
N ASN A 155 1.44 -6.52 13.98
CA ASN A 155 2.35 -7.20 14.89
C ASN A 155 3.73 -6.54 14.84
N LYS A 156 4.20 -6.03 15.97
CA LYS A 156 5.54 -5.45 16.12
C LYS A 156 6.48 -6.31 16.98
N ASN A 157 5.98 -7.46 17.44
CA ASN A 157 6.80 -8.41 18.20
C ASN A 157 7.58 -9.30 17.24
N THR A 158 8.89 -9.05 17.13
CA THR A 158 9.78 -9.75 16.20
C THR A 158 10.02 -11.22 16.55
N THR A 159 9.60 -11.68 17.73
CA THR A 159 9.67 -13.10 18.12
C THR A 159 8.51 -13.92 17.57
N LEU A 160 7.43 -13.28 17.17
CA LEU A 160 6.27 -13.93 16.54
C LEU A 160 6.47 -13.93 15.02
N VAL A 161 6.40 -15.11 14.41
CA VAL A 161 6.56 -15.28 12.97
C VAL A 161 5.25 -15.78 12.34
N ASN A 162 5.05 -15.53 11.06
CA ASN A 162 3.88 -15.96 10.29
C ASN A 162 2.54 -15.43 10.84
N MET A 163 2.56 -14.24 11.44
CA MET A 163 1.34 -13.55 11.83
C MET A 163 0.68 -12.91 10.61
N VAL A 164 -0.65 -12.74 10.66
CA VAL A 164 -1.45 -12.16 9.56
C VAL A 164 -0.95 -10.78 9.14
N ASN A 165 -0.43 -10.05 10.07
CA ASN A 165 -0.01 -8.65 9.95
C ASN A 165 1.51 -8.46 9.94
N SER A 166 2.22 -9.45 9.51
CA SER A 166 3.68 -9.39 9.40
C SER A 166 4.17 -9.88 8.04
#